data_63c149b39dc0b1528f50f7025f16cd24
#
_entry.id   63c149b39dc0b1528f50f7025f16cd24
#
_cell.length_a   1.000
_cell.length_b   1.000
_cell.length_c   1.000
_cell.angle_alpha   90.00
_cell.angle_beta   90.00
_cell.angle_gamma   90.00
#
_symmetry.space_group_name_H-M   'P 1'
#
loop_
_entity.id
_entity.type
_entity.pdbx_description
1 polymer ?
#
loop_
_entity_poly.entity_id
_entity_poly.type
_entity_poly.pdbx_seq_one_letter_code
_entity_poly.pdbx_strand_id
1 'polypeptide(L)'
;MESKLNLDFKLVEQARAHASRVADDTQRFIDERTTSTVERTICRLLGIDGVDAQDVPLPNVVVDHLMDKNALSQGAAFWIGNAMVETGKDPQAIAEDVAADKLDLTALPTHGEAEIHAALAPIVEKSLSKIAARRKRREDFIAAHGGEKTGPWIYLIVATGNIYEDVVQATAAARQGADVIAVIRTTGQSLLDYVPYGATTEGFGGTYATQENFRLMREAMDKVGEELGRYIRVCNYCSGLCMPEIAAMGAFEGLDVMLNDALYGILFRDINMQRTLVDQSFSRAINAYAGVVINTGEDNYLTTADAVEEAHTVLASQFLNEAFALRAGLPEEQMGLGHAFEIDPDVENGFLYELAQAEMAREIFPNAPLKYMPPTKFMTGNIFRGHVQDALFNMVTILTNQKIHLLGMMTEAIHTPFLSDRFLAIQNAQYIFRTMHDLGSEIVFKEGGIMQNRAADVLHKATDLLGQIEQLGIFETLERGIFADIKRPRDGGKGLDGVVTKAAGYFNPFLEPMMKGGAGK
;
A
#
# COMPACT_ATOMS: atom_id res chain seq x y z
N MET A 1 12.21 -7.70 24.14
CA MET A 1 12.26 -6.37 24.81
C MET A 1 11.32 -6.41 26.00
N GLU A 2 11.68 -5.87 27.14
CA GLU A 2 10.78 -5.77 28.28
C GLU A 2 9.70 -4.72 27.95
N SER A 3 8.41 -5.03 28.17
CA SER A 3 7.34 -4.11 27.84
C SER A 3 7.37 -2.88 28.74
N LYS A 4 7.49 -1.68 28.18
CA LYS A 4 7.41 -0.40 28.92
C LYS A 4 5.98 -0.06 29.32
N LEU A 5 5.02 -0.51 28.52
CA LEU A 5 3.59 -0.27 28.75
C LEU A 5 2.93 -1.35 29.60
N ASN A 6 3.64 -2.41 29.95
CA ASN A 6 3.11 -3.55 30.70
C ASN A 6 1.84 -4.13 30.06
N LEU A 7 1.89 -4.32 28.72
CA LEU A 7 0.75 -4.84 27.95
C LEU A 7 0.41 -6.30 28.35
N ASP A 8 -0.88 -6.61 28.35
CA ASP A 8 -1.34 -8.00 28.45
C ASP A 8 -1.18 -8.70 27.09
N PHE A 9 -0.06 -9.41 26.92
CA PHE A 9 0.22 -10.14 25.68
C PHE A 9 -0.75 -11.30 25.41
N LYS A 10 -1.49 -11.80 26.40
CA LYS A 10 -2.56 -12.78 26.14
C LYS A 10 -3.72 -12.12 25.42
N LEU A 11 -4.00 -10.87 25.75
CA LEU A 11 -5.01 -10.08 25.05
C LEU A 11 -4.57 -9.72 23.63
N VAL A 12 -3.28 -9.44 23.43
CA VAL A 12 -2.70 -9.26 22.07
C VAL A 12 -2.86 -10.52 21.22
N GLU A 13 -2.55 -11.69 21.79
CA GLU A 13 -2.74 -12.98 21.10
C GLU A 13 -4.23 -13.24 20.78
N GLN A 14 -5.13 -12.88 21.68
CA GLN A 14 -6.56 -12.98 21.45
C GLN A 14 -7.01 -12.05 20.31
N ALA A 15 -6.57 -10.80 20.29
CA ALA A 15 -6.84 -9.85 19.22
C ALA A 15 -6.37 -10.38 17.85
N ARG A 16 -5.13 -10.91 17.78
CA ARG A 16 -4.62 -11.58 16.56
C ARG A 16 -5.45 -12.78 16.14
N ALA A 17 -5.90 -13.60 17.10
CA ALA A 17 -6.75 -14.74 16.79
C ALA A 17 -8.10 -14.31 16.19
N HIS A 18 -8.74 -13.26 16.72
CA HIS A 18 -9.95 -12.68 16.14
C HIS A 18 -9.70 -12.17 14.72
N ALA A 19 -8.67 -11.35 14.52
CA ALA A 19 -8.32 -10.81 13.21
C ALA A 19 -7.99 -11.92 12.18
N SER A 20 -7.29 -12.97 12.62
CA SER A 20 -6.98 -14.13 11.78
C SER A 20 -8.25 -14.83 11.29
N ARG A 21 -9.25 -15.05 12.15
CA ARG A 21 -10.51 -15.68 11.74
C ARG A 21 -11.33 -14.80 10.80
N VAL A 22 -11.33 -13.47 11.02
CA VAL A 22 -11.94 -12.52 10.08
C VAL A 22 -11.25 -12.60 8.70
N ALA A 23 -9.91 -12.68 8.68
CA ALA A 23 -9.16 -12.81 7.43
C ALA A 23 -9.45 -14.16 6.73
N ASP A 24 -9.60 -15.26 7.46
CA ASP A 24 -9.94 -16.57 6.89
C ASP A 24 -11.34 -16.57 6.24
N ASP A 25 -12.32 -15.96 6.89
CA ASP A 25 -13.67 -15.82 6.33
C ASP A 25 -13.68 -14.96 5.07
N THR A 26 -12.94 -13.86 5.11
CA THR A 26 -12.81 -12.97 3.96
C THR A 26 -12.05 -13.64 2.81
N GLN A 27 -11.04 -14.46 3.11
CA GLN A 27 -10.27 -15.19 2.09
C GLN A 27 -11.15 -16.17 1.32
N ARG A 28 -12.08 -16.86 1.96
CA ARG A 28 -13.06 -17.73 1.26
C ARG A 28 -13.88 -16.95 0.22
N PHE A 29 -14.28 -15.73 0.56
CA PHE A 29 -14.97 -14.86 -0.39
C PHE A 29 -14.05 -14.46 -1.57
N ILE A 30 -12.79 -14.13 -1.28
CA ILE A 30 -11.78 -13.73 -2.27
C ILE A 30 -11.46 -14.89 -3.23
N ASP A 31 -11.33 -16.10 -2.69
CA ASP A 31 -10.96 -17.29 -3.47
C ASP A 31 -12.00 -17.64 -4.56
N GLU A 32 -13.26 -17.30 -4.33
CA GLU A 32 -14.36 -17.53 -5.29
C GLU A 32 -14.50 -16.43 -6.35
N ARG A 33 -13.74 -15.34 -6.26
CA ARG A 33 -13.95 -14.13 -7.07
C ARG A 33 -12.67 -13.62 -7.72
N THR A 34 -12.87 -13.02 -8.90
CA THR A 34 -11.89 -12.18 -9.55
C THR A 34 -12.48 -10.81 -9.83
N THR A 35 -11.68 -9.89 -10.34
CA THR A 35 -12.13 -8.55 -10.71
C THR A 35 -11.55 -8.12 -12.05
N SER A 36 -12.19 -7.15 -12.71
CA SER A 36 -11.64 -6.53 -13.91
C SER A 36 -10.19 -6.06 -13.72
N THR A 37 -9.86 -5.51 -12.55
CA THR A 37 -8.49 -5.07 -12.25
C THR A 37 -7.51 -6.22 -12.04
N VAL A 38 -7.92 -7.30 -11.38
CA VAL A 38 -7.07 -8.51 -11.28
C VAL A 38 -6.76 -9.05 -12.67
N GLU A 39 -7.75 -9.10 -13.54
CA GLU A 39 -7.58 -9.63 -14.90
C GLU A 39 -6.73 -8.69 -15.78
N ARG A 40 -6.89 -7.36 -15.67
CA ARG A 40 -5.98 -6.39 -16.32
C ARG A 40 -4.55 -6.53 -15.80
N THR A 41 -4.40 -6.81 -14.52
CA THR A 41 -3.07 -7.06 -13.92
C THR A 41 -2.43 -8.31 -14.51
N ILE A 42 -3.20 -9.38 -14.70
CA ILE A 42 -2.73 -10.59 -15.37
C ILE A 42 -2.29 -10.26 -16.80
N CYS A 43 -3.06 -9.47 -17.56
CA CYS A 43 -2.68 -9.00 -18.88
C CYS A 43 -1.31 -8.28 -18.85
N ARG A 44 -1.10 -7.34 -17.91
CA ARG A 44 0.18 -6.64 -17.76
C ARG A 44 1.33 -7.59 -17.42
N LEU A 45 1.10 -8.53 -16.52
CA LEU A 45 2.09 -9.54 -16.16
C LEU A 45 2.41 -10.49 -17.32
N LEU A 46 1.48 -10.71 -18.25
CA LEU A 46 1.71 -11.44 -19.51
C LEU A 46 2.44 -10.58 -20.56
N GLY A 47 2.72 -9.32 -20.27
CA GLY A 47 3.51 -8.43 -21.13
C GLY A 47 2.67 -7.57 -22.08
N ILE A 48 1.35 -7.47 -21.87
CA ILE A 48 0.50 -6.57 -22.63
C ILE A 48 0.66 -5.15 -22.10
N ASP A 49 1.04 -4.23 -22.97
CA ASP A 49 1.29 -2.82 -22.67
C ASP A 49 0.85 -1.91 -23.84
N GLY A 50 0.82 -0.60 -23.61
CA GLY A 50 0.42 0.36 -24.63
C GLY A 50 -1.07 0.68 -24.62
N VAL A 51 -1.48 1.38 -25.66
CA VAL A 51 -2.86 1.87 -25.85
C VAL A 51 -3.34 1.57 -27.27
N ASP A 52 -4.66 1.58 -27.46
CA ASP A 52 -5.29 1.50 -28.78
C ASP A 52 -5.30 2.87 -29.51
N ALA A 53 -6.02 2.96 -30.60
CA ALA A 53 -6.15 4.19 -31.40
C ALA A 53 -6.99 5.30 -30.73
N GLN A 54 -7.64 5.01 -29.62
CA GLN A 54 -8.43 5.91 -28.77
C GLN A 54 -7.76 6.23 -27.44
N ASP A 55 -6.48 5.88 -27.29
CA ASP A 55 -5.71 6.00 -26.05
C ASP A 55 -6.23 5.15 -24.87
N VAL A 56 -7.03 4.11 -25.15
CA VAL A 56 -7.47 3.15 -24.14
C VAL A 56 -6.35 2.13 -23.88
N PRO A 57 -5.96 1.87 -22.61
CA PRO A 57 -4.93 0.87 -22.31
C PRO A 57 -5.30 -0.52 -22.82
N LEU A 58 -4.39 -1.20 -23.50
CA LEU A 58 -4.65 -2.53 -24.08
C LEU A 58 -5.12 -3.57 -23.05
N PRO A 59 -4.64 -3.58 -21.78
CA PRO A 59 -5.21 -4.45 -20.76
C PRO A 59 -6.71 -4.18 -20.51
N ASN A 60 -7.16 -2.91 -20.57
CA ASN A 60 -8.57 -2.57 -20.48
C ASN A 60 -9.33 -3.12 -21.70
N VAL A 61 -8.84 -2.88 -22.92
CA VAL A 61 -9.47 -3.36 -24.14
C VAL A 61 -9.73 -4.88 -24.09
N VAL A 62 -8.74 -5.67 -23.68
CA VAL A 62 -8.87 -7.13 -23.56
C VAL A 62 -9.90 -7.52 -22.51
N VAL A 63 -9.86 -6.90 -21.33
CA VAL A 63 -10.74 -7.27 -20.23
C VAL A 63 -12.17 -6.80 -20.50
N ASP A 64 -12.37 -5.60 -21.06
CA ASP A 64 -13.67 -5.08 -21.43
C ASP A 64 -14.32 -5.94 -22.53
N HIS A 65 -13.54 -6.40 -23.53
CA HIS A 65 -13.99 -7.38 -24.52
C HIS A 65 -14.52 -8.68 -23.87
N LEU A 66 -13.81 -9.20 -22.86
CA LEU A 66 -14.24 -10.40 -22.14
C LEU A 66 -15.48 -10.15 -21.25
N MET A 67 -15.57 -8.96 -20.65
CA MET A 67 -16.75 -8.56 -19.86
C MET A 67 -18.00 -8.44 -20.73
N ASP A 68 -17.91 -7.80 -21.88
CA ASP A 68 -19.02 -7.63 -22.84
C ASP A 68 -19.54 -8.98 -23.36
N LYS A 69 -18.67 -9.98 -23.44
CA LYS A 69 -19.01 -11.35 -23.82
C LYS A 69 -19.43 -12.24 -22.64
N ASN A 70 -19.48 -11.69 -21.39
CA ASN A 70 -19.72 -12.45 -20.16
C ASN A 70 -18.72 -13.63 -20.00
N ALA A 71 -17.49 -13.47 -20.44
CA ALA A 71 -16.46 -14.50 -20.49
C ALA A 71 -15.37 -14.35 -19.43
N LEU A 72 -15.36 -13.21 -18.66
CA LEU A 72 -14.31 -12.91 -17.70
C LEU A 72 -14.24 -13.90 -16.53
N SER A 73 -15.31 -14.65 -16.25
CA SER A 73 -15.36 -15.67 -15.21
C SER A 73 -14.30 -16.80 -15.35
N GLN A 74 -13.82 -17.04 -16.57
CA GLN A 74 -12.72 -17.99 -16.81
C GLN A 74 -11.34 -17.37 -16.70
N GLY A 75 -11.26 -16.04 -16.59
CA GLY A 75 -10.01 -15.28 -16.46
C GLY A 75 -9.33 -14.95 -17.80
N ALA A 76 -8.66 -13.80 -17.83
CA ALA A 76 -7.94 -13.32 -19.01
C ALA A 76 -6.81 -14.27 -19.42
N ALA A 77 -6.14 -14.92 -18.46
CA ALA A 77 -5.08 -15.89 -18.75
C ALA A 77 -5.56 -17.08 -19.59
N PHE A 78 -6.77 -17.57 -19.31
CA PHE A 78 -7.36 -18.65 -20.09
C PHE A 78 -7.55 -18.23 -21.56
N TRP A 79 -8.20 -17.10 -21.79
CA TRP A 79 -8.54 -16.63 -23.15
C TRP A 79 -7.30 -16.23 -23.95
N ILE A 80 -6.35 -15.54 -23.32
CA ILE A 80 -5.08 -15.17 -23.97
C ILE A 80 -4.28 -16.43 -24.29
N GLY A 81 -4.14 -17.35 -23.35
CA GLY A 81 -3.41 -18.62 -23.57
C GLY A 81 -4.06 -19.49 -24.64
N ASN A 82 -5.39 -19.55 -24.69
CA ASN A 82 -6.14 -20.23 -25.75
C ASN A 82 -5.85 -19.60 -27.12
N ALA A 83 -5.88 -18.27 -27.22
CA ALA A 83 -5.56 -17.56 -28.45
C ALA A 83 -4.10 -17.75 -28.88
N MET A 84 -3.17 -17.84 -27.92
CA MET A 84 -1.77 -18.16 -28.22
C MET A 84 -1.61 -19.53 -28.87
N VAL A 85 -2.30 -20.55 -28.34
CA VAL A 85 -2.26 -21.92 -28.89
C VAL A 85 -2.85 -21.94 -30.31
N GLU A 86 -4.01 -21.29 -30.50
CA GLU A 86 -4.71 -21.28 -31.79
C GLU A 86 -3.99 -20.46 -32.86
N THR A 87 -3.45 -19.28 -32.50
CA THR A 87 -2.91 -18.34 -33.49
C THR A 87 -1.39 -18.35 -33.60
N GLY A 88 -0.69 -18.93 -32.64
CA GLY A 88 0.78 -18.86 -32.53
C GLY A 88 1.33 -17.46 -32.23
N LYS A 89 0.49 -16.49 -31.88
CA LYS A 89 0.88 -15.12 -31.56
C LYS A 89 1.22 -14.96 -30.07
N ASP A 90 2.03 -13.97 -29.73
CA ASP A 90 2.29 -13.58 -28.35
C ASP A 90 1.12 -12.74 -27.77
N PRO A 91 1.07 -12.55 -26.44
CA PRO A 91 -0.02 -11.82 -25.80
C PRO A 91 -0.19 -10.37 -26.27
N GLN A 92 0.91 -9.67 -26.59
CA GLN A 92 0.87 -8.30 -27.09
C GLN A 92 0.17 -8.23 -28.46
N ALA A 93 0.57 -9.08 -29.40
CA ALA A 93 -0.03 -9.14 -30.73
C ALA A 93 -1.51 -9.57 -30.68
N ILE A 94 -1.88 -10.43 -29.75
CA ILE A 94 -3.27 -10.82 -29.49
C ILE A 94 -4.07 -9.61 -29.03
N ALA A 95 -3.58 -8.85 -28.05
CA ALA A 95 -4.25 -7.65 -27.53
C ALA A 95 -4.42 -6.57 -28.62
N GLU A 96 -3.42 -6.37 -29.49
CA GLU A 96 -3.48 -5.46 -30.62
C GLU A 96 -4.53 -5.91 -31.68
N ASP A 97 -4.64 -7.21 -31.92
CA ASP A 97 -5.69 -7.74 -32.82
C ASP A 97 -7.10 -7.58 -32.22
N VAL A 98 -7.27 -7.76 -30.92
CA VAL A 98 -8.54 -7.50 -30.22
C VAL A 98 -8.89 -6.00 -30.33
N ALA A 99 -7.93 -5.11 -30.06
CA ALA A 99 -8.11 -3.66 -30.17
C ALA A 99 -8.43 -3.18 -31.59
N ALA A 100 -7.99 -3.91 -32.59
CA ALA A 100 -8.25 -3.64 -33.99
C ALA A 100 -9.51 -4.34 -34.55
N ASP A 101 -10.33 -4.97 -33.69
CA ASP A 101 -11.52 -5.78 -34.07
C ASP A 101 -11.21 -6.92 -35.07
N LYS A 102 -9.97 -7.41 -35.07
CA LYS A 102 -9.55 -8.51 -35.93
C LYS A 102 -9.69 -9.88 -35.27
N LEU A 103 -9.81 -9.92 -33.95
CA LEU A 103 -9.86 -11.14 -33.17
C LEU A 103 -10.94 -11.04 -32.08
N ASP A 104 -11.87 -11.99 -32.09
CA ASP A 104 -12.79 -12.25 -30.97
C ASP A 104 -12.24 -13.46 -30.20
N LEU A 105 -11.75 -13.23 -28.98
CA LEU A 105 -11.17 -14.28 -28.13
C LEU A 105 -12.16 -15.41 -27.84
N THR A 106 -13.44 -15.08 -27.72
CA THR A 106 -14.49 -16.03 -27.37
C THR A 106 -15.01 -16.86 -28.54
N ALA A 107 -14.69 -16.46 -29.77
CA ALA A 107 -15.07 -17.16 -30.98
C ALA A 107 -14.05 -18.24 -31.42
N LEU A 108 -12.89 -18.28 -30.78
CA LEU A 108 -11.85 -19.27 -31.09
C LEU A 108 -12.22 -20.67 -30.59
N PRO A 109 -11.75 -21.75 -31.28
CA PRO A 109 -11.82 -23.09 -30.73
C PRO A 109 -11.13 -23.18 -29.36
N THR A 110 -11.72 -23.92 -28.43
CA THR A 110 -11.15 -24.09 -27.10
C THR A 110 -10.16 -25.25 -27.07
N HIS A 111 -8.93 -24.98 -26.63
CA HIS A 111 -7.88 -25.96 -26.44
C HIS A 111 -7.86 -26.55 -25.03
N GLY A 112 -7.09 -27.60 -24.81
CA GLY A 112 -6.95 -28.26 -23.52
C GLY A 112 -6.20 -27.37 -22.50
N GLU A 113 -6.60 -27.41 -21.23
CA GLU A 113 -5.96 -26.65 -20.16
C GLU A 113 -4.44 -26.85 -20.10
N ALA A 114 -3.95 -28.09 -20.32
CA ALA A 114 -2.53 -28.40 -20.32
C ALA A 114 -1.76 -27.66 -21.43
N GLU A 115 -2.36 -27.50 -22.61
CA GLU A 115 -1.76 -26.80 -23.75
C GLU A 115 -1.72 -25.29 -23.46
N ILE A 116 -2.80 -24.74 -22.92
CA ILE A 116 -2.91 -23.32 -22.50
C ILE A 116 -1.85 -23.00 -21.44
N HIS A 117 -1.74 -23.84 -20.40
CA HIS A 117 -0.73 -23.67 -19.35
C HIS A 117 0.69 -23.74 -19.90
N ALA A 118 0.97 -24.70 -20.81
CA ALA A 118 2.28 -24.84 -21.44
C ALA A 118 2.66 -23.63 -22.30
N ALA A 119 1.68 -23.03 -23.00
CA ALA A 119 1.91 -21.81 -23.79
C ALA A 119 2.24 -20.58 -22.92
N LEU A 120 1.60 -20.45 -21.76
CA LEU A 120 1.80 -19.31 -20.84
C LEU A 120 3.07 -19.45 -19.98
N ALA A 121 3.49 -20.67 -19.65
CA ALA A 121 4.57 -20.91 -18.68
C ALA A 121 5.87 -20.13 -18.96
N PRO A 122 6.40 -20.04 -20.19
CA PRO A 122 7.63 -19.27 -20.46
C PRO A 122 7.46 -17.76 -20.21
N ILE A 123 6.25 -17.22 -20.45
CA ILE A 123 5.97 -15.80 -20.26
C ILE A 123 5.85 -15.50 -18.76
N VAL A 124 5.18 -16.35 -18.01
CA VAL A 124 5.06 -16.26 -16.55
C VAL A 124 6.45 -16.28 -15.89
N GLU A 125 7.31 -17.25 -16.28
CA GLU A 125 8.67 -17.34 -15.78
C GLU A 125 9.50 -16.08 -16.10
N LYS A 126 9.39 -15.56 -17.33
CA LYS A 126 10.08 -14.32 -17.73
C LYS A 126 9.65 -13.13 -16.89
N SER A 127 8.35 -12.96 -16.66
CA SER A 127 7.82 -11.85 -15.85
C SER A 127 8.24 -11.94 -14.38
N LEU A 128 8.13 -13.12 -13.78
CA LEU A 128 8.57 -13.36 -12.41
C LEU A 128 10.08 -13.14 -12.24
N SER A 129 10.88 -13.60 -13.20
CA SER A 129 12.32 -13.38 -13.23
C SER A 129 12.68 -11.89 -13.32
N LYS A 130 11.93 -11.10 -14.11
CA LYS A 130 12.10 -9.62 -14.17
C LYS A 130 11.87 -8.98 -12.81
N ILE A 131 10.80 -9.34 -12.11
CA ILE A 131 10.49 -8.82 -10.76
C ILE A 131 11.58 -9.24 -9.76
N ALA A 132 11.95 -10.52 -9.75
CA ALA A 132 13.00 -11.03 -8.88
C ALA A 132 14.36 -10.34 -9.11
N ALA A 133 14.70 -10.03 -10.36
CA ALA A 133 15.92 -9.29 -10.70
C ALA A 133 15.90 -7.84 -10.13
N ARG A 134 14.74 -7.17 -10.16
CA ARG A 134 14.59 -5.84 -9.54
C ARG A 134 14.76 -5.88 -8.02
N ARG A 135 14.14 -6.87 -7.36
CA ARG A 135 14.32 -7.12 -5.94
C ARG A 135 15.79 -7.35 -5.59
N LYS A 136 16.45 -8.28 -6.30
CA LYS A 136 17.86 -8.58 -6.08
C LYS A 136 18.76 -7.36 -6.28
N ARG A 137 18.54 -6.56 -7.34
CA ARG A 137 19.31 -5.33 -7.57
C ARG A 137 19.24 -4.37 -6.37
N ARG A 138 18.04 -4.19 -5.78
CA ARG A 138 17.85 -3.39 -4.56
C ARG A 138 18.66 -3.95 -3.39
N GLU A 139 18.54 -5.25 -3.14
CA GLU A 139 19.23 -5.93 -2.04
C GLU A 139 20.76 -5.82 -2.19
N ASP A 140 21.26 -6.06 -3.40
CA ASP A 140 22.69 -5.94 -3.73
C ASP A 140 23.21 -4.50 -3.55
N PHE A 141 22.43 -3.50 -3.99
CA PHE A 141 22.79 -2.10 -3.81
C PHE A 141 22.87 -1.72 -2.32
N ILE A 142 21.85 -2.08 -1.54
CA ILE A 142 21.82 -1.81 -0.10
C ILE A 142 23.02 -2.47 0.59
N ALA A 143 23.32 -3.75 0.28
CA ALA A 143 24.44 -4.47 0.85
C ALA A 143 25.79 -3.82 0.49
N ALA A 144 25.97 -3.36 -0.75
CA ALA A 144 27.18 -2.71 -1.23
C ALA A 144 27.44 -1.33 -0.56
N HIS A 145 26.41 -0.68 -0.03
CA HIS A 145 26.51 0.67 0.57
C HIS A 145 26.28 0.66 2.10
N GLY A 146 26.71 -0.37 2.79
CA GLY A 146 26.72 -0.42 4.25
C GLY A 146 25.50 -1.02 4.91
N GLY A 147 24.60 -1.62 4.16
CA GLY A 147 23.40 -2.27 4.65
C GLY A 147 22.22 -1.33 4.87
N GLU A 148 21.20 -1.84 5.56
CA GLU A 148 19.99 -1.05 5.87
C GLU A 148 20.29 0.08 6.87
N LYS A 149 19.76 1.26 6.59
CA LYS A 149 19.85 2.39 7.54
C LYS A 149 19.20 2.01 8.86
N THR A 150 19.92 2.21 9.95
CA THR A 150 19.37 2.17 11.32
C THR A 150 18.55 3.44 11.60
N GLY A 151 17.52 3.33 12.44
CA GLY A 151 16.63 4.45 12.77
C GLY A 151 15.60 4.79 11.69
N PRO A 152 14.88 5.92 11.86
CA PRO A 152 13.77 6.27 10.98
C PRO A 152 14.20 6.58 9.55
N TRP A 153 13.37 6.15 8.58
CA TRP A 153 13.45 6.62 7.19
C TRP A 153 12.66 7.91 7.06
N ILE A 154 13.33 8.98 6.69
CA ILE A 154 12.67 10.25 6.37
C ILE A 154 11.94 10.08 5.04
N TYR A 155 10.61 10.01 5.12
CA TYR A 155 9.72 9.80 4.00
C TYR A 155 9.10 11.13 3.57
N LEU A 156 9.38 11.54 2.34
CA LEU A 156 8.96 12.83 1.78
C LEU A 156 8.04 12.65 0.58
N ILE A 157 6.97 13.41 0.54
CA ILE A 157 6.06 13.46 -0.60
C ILE A 157 6.56 14.50 -1.62
N VAL A 158 6.71 14.04 -2.88
CA VAL A 158 6.99 14.88 -4.04
C VAL A 158 6.01 14.49 -5.13
N ALA A 159 4.98 15.31 -5.34
CA ALA A 159 3.89 15.01 -6.26
C ALA A 159 3.29 16.30 -6.80
N THR A 160 3.97 16.92 -7.78
CA THR A 160 3.59 18.21 -8.37
C THR A 160 2.50 18.07 -9.44
N GLY A 161 2.29 16.84 -9.95
CA GLY A 161 1.48 16.56 -11.13
C GLY A 161 2.30 16.40 -12.42
N ASN A 162 3.58 16.77 -12.38
CA ASN A 162 4.51 16.68 -13.50
C ASN A 162 5.72 15.84 -13.11
N ILE A 163 5.88 14.67 -13.72
CA ILE A 163 6.95 13.72 -13.36
C ILE A 163 8.35 14.31 -13.52
N TYR A 164 8.57 15.17 -14.51
CA TYR A 164 9.88 15.77 -14.74
C TYR A 164 10.24 16.77 -13.65
N GLU A 165 9.27 17.56 -13.18
CA GLU A 165 9.45 18.43 -12.02
C GLU A 165 9.62 17.61 -10.73
N ASP A 166 8.87 16.53 -10.58
CA ASP A 166 9.02 15.63 -9.44
C ASP A 166 10.42 15.04 -9.34
N VAL A 167 11.02 14.64 -10.46
CA VAL A 167 12.41 14.14 -10.50
C VAL A 167 13.41 15.19 -9.98
N VAL A 168 13.24 16.47 -10.37
CA VAL A 168 14.09 17.57 -9.88
C VAL A 168 13.95 17.73 -8.37
N GLN A 169 12.71 17.81 -7.89
CA GLN A 169 12.43 18.00 -6.46
C GLN A 169 12.82 16.78 -5.62
N ALA A 170 12.61 15.57 -6.12
CA ALA A 170 13.01 14.33 -5.47
C ALA A 170 14.53 14.23 -5.32
N THR A 171 15.27 14.57 -6.38
CA THR A 171 16.74 14.60 -6.36
C THR A 171 17.27 15.61 -5.33
N ALA A 172 16.66 16.81 -5.26
CA ALA A 172 17.00 17.80 -4.25
C ALA A 172 16.73 17.29 -2.82
N ALA A 173 15.56 16.68 -2.60
CA ALA A 173 15.18 16.13 -1.29
C ALA A 173 16.09 14.96 -0.86
N ALA A 174 16.45 14.06 -1.78
CA ALA A 174 17.41 12.98 -1.52
C ALA A 174 18.77 13.53 -1.07
N ARG A 175 19.31 14.56 -1.76
CA ARG A 175 20.56 15.24 -1.36
C ARG A 175 20.47 15.91 0.00
N GLN A 176 19.29 16.36 0.40
CA GLN A 176 19.03 16.96 1.72
C GLN A 176 18.89 15.91 2.84
N GLY A 177 18.66 14.64 2.51
CA GLY A 177 18.61 13.56 3.49
C GLY A 177 17.31 12.75 3.53
N ALA A 178 16.40 12.94 2.60
CA ALA A 178 15.23 12.07 2.46
C ALA A 178 15.65 10.64 2.07
N ASP A 179 15.05 9.65 2.69
CA ASP A 179 15.33 8.21 2.49
C ASP A 179 14.28 7.54 1.60
N VAL A 180 13.05 8.05 1.63
CA VAL A 180 11.91 7.56 0.84
C VAL A 180 11.26 8.74 0.13
N ILE A 181 11.14 8.64 -1.18
CA ILE A 181 10.44 9.64 -2.00
C ILE A 181 9.12 9.05 -2.48
N ALA A 182 8.01 9.69 -2.13
CA ALA A 182 6.71 9.31 -2.63
C ALA A 182 6.36 10.07 -3.91
N VAL A 183 6.20 9.33 -4.99
CA VAL A 183 5.50 9.77 -6.20
C VAL A 183 4.05 9.36 -6.02
N ILE A 184 3.24 10.26 -5.51
CA ILE A 184 1.85 9.96 -5.16
C ILE A 184 0.99 10.04 -6.41
N ARG A 185 0.06 9.07 -6.54
CA ARG A 185 -1.05 9.19 -7.48
C ARG A 185 -1.83 10.48 -7.26
N THR A 186 -2.50 10.96 -8.27
CA THR A 186 -3.45 12.07 -8.12
C THR A 186 -4.62 11.64 -7.21
N THR A 187 -5.25 12.59 -6.56
CA THR A 187 -6.43 12.32 -5.72
C THR A 187 -7.54 11.62 -6.53
N GLY A 188 -7.72 11.98 -7.80
CA GLY A 188 -8.71 11.38 -8.70
C GLY A 188 -8.36 9.97 -9.17
N GLN A 189 -7.09 9.62 -9.30
CA GLN A 189 -6.67 8.33 -9.88
C GLN A 189 -7.18 7.12 -9.09
N SER A 190 -7.37 7.23 -7.78
CA SER A 190 -7.93 6.15 -6.97
C SER A 190 -9.35 5.75 -7.38
N LEU A 191 -10.06 6.61 -8.12
CA LEU A 191 -11.42 6.40 -8.61
C LEU A 191 -11.47 6.10 -10.11
N LEU A 192 -10.32 6.06 -10.80
CA LEU A 192 -10.23 5.67 -12.21
C LEU A 192 -10.09 4.16 -12.32
N ASP A 193 -10.89 3.54 -13.16
CA ASP A 193 -10.80 2.11 -13.44
C ASP A 193 -9.92 1.83 -14.68
N TYR A 194 -8.87 2.61 -14.83
CA TYR A 194 -7.78 2.43 -15.79
C TYR A 194 -6.52 3.14 -15.29
N VAL A 195 -5.37 2.76 -15.80
CA VAL A 195 -4.09 3.41 -15.53
C VAL A 195 -3.66 4.19 -16.76
N PRO A 196 -3.43 5.53 -16.67
CA PRO A 196 -2.91 6.32 -17.78
C PRO A 196 -1.59 5.76 -18.31
N TYR A 197 -1.34 5.94 -19.62
CA TYR A 197 -0.15 5.45 -20.29
C TYR A 197 0.92 6.54 -20.43
N GLY A 198 2.18 6.16 -20.30
CA GLY A 198 3.33 7.02 -20.56
C GLY A 198 3.66 7.99 -19.41
N ALA A 199 4.59 8.89 -19.71
CA ALA A 199 4.98 9.96 -18.81
C ALA A 199 3.89 11.04 -18.76
N THR A 200 3.58 11.54 -17.55
CA THR A 200 2.54 12.55 -17.37
C THR A 200 3.09 13.88 -16.87
N THR A 201 2.59 14.98 -17.43
CA THR A 201 2.97 16.34 -17.06
C THR A 201 1.85 17.10 -16.38
N GLU A 202 0.67 16.51 -16.29
CA GLU A 202 -0.51 17.05 -15.63
C GLU A 202 -1.10 16.00 -14.71
N GLY A 203 -1.34 16.38 -13.46
CA GLY A 203 -1.96 15.52 -12.46
C GLY A 203 -2.97 16.29 -11.62
N PHE A 204 -4.03 15.64 -11.20
CA PHE A 204 -5.06 16.23 -10.34
C PHE A 204 -4.87 15.79 -8.89
N GLY A 205 -4.34 16.69 -8.05
CA GLY A 205 -4.02 16.43 -6.65
C GLY A 205 -2.79 15.52 -6.46
N GLY A 206 -1.85 15.55 -7.43
CA GLY A 206 -0.62 14.79 -7.42
C GLY A 206 -0.26 14.22 -8.79
N THR A 207 0.79 13.43 -8.88
CA THR A 207 1.31 12.84 -10.12
C THR A 207 0.69 11.45 -10.34
N TYR A 208 0.35 11.12 -11.58
CA TYR A 208 -0.23 9.80 -11.91
C TYR A 208 0.76 8.67 -11.64
N ALA A 209 0.25 7.57 -11.09
CA ALA A 209 0.96 6.30 -11.05
C ALA A 209 0.86 5.64 -12.42
N THR A 210 1.92 5.77 -13.23
CA THR A 210 2.09 5.06 -14.50
C THR A 210 3.41 4.30 -14.47
N GLN A 211 3.55 3.27 -15.29
CA GLN A 211 4.79 2.50 -15.33
C GLN A 211 5.97 3.38 -15.74
N GLU A 212 5.76 4.28 -16.69
CA GLU A 212 6.80 5.21 -17.17
C GLU A 212 7.21 6.22 -16.09
N ASN A 213 6.25 6.77 -15.32
CA ASN A 213 6.57 7.67 -14.21
C ASN A 213 7.38 6.93 -13.12
N PHE A 214 7.08 5.66 -12.86
CA PHE A 214 7.87 4.84 -11.93
C PHE A 214 9.29 4.63 -12.45
N ARG A 215 9.44 4.30 -13.73
CA ARG A 215 10.74 4.10 -14.37
C ARG A 215 11.61 5.36 -14.27
N LEU A 216 11.08 6.52 -14.66
CA LEU A 216 11.79 7.81 -14.62
C LEU A 216 12.23 8.16 -13.19
N MET A 217 11.33 8.01 -12.21
CA MET A 217 11.66 8.30 -10.81
C MET A 217 12.69 7.30 -10.26
N ARG A 218 12.56 6.00 -10.57
CA ARG A 218 13.53 4.99 -10.10
C ARG A 218 14.92 5.24 -10.68
N GLU A 219 15.03 5.53 -11.96
CA GLU A 219 16.31 5.87 -12.60
C GLU A 219 16.97 7.10 -11.97
N ALA A 220 16.18 8.13 -11.67
CA ALA A 220 16.68 9.32 -11.01
C ALA A 220 17.16 9.02 -9.57
N MET A 221 16.41 8.20 -8.81
CA MET A 221 16.78 7.83 -7.44
C MET A 221 17.95 6.85 -7.38
N ASP A 222 18.10 5.96 -8.36
CA ASP A 222 19.31 5.14 -8.51
C ASP A 222 20.55 6.00 -8.73
N LYS A 223 20.47 6.95 -9.66
CA LYS A 223 21.59 7.86 -9.97
C LYS A 223 22.01 8.71 -8.76
N VAL A 224 21.03 9.32 -8.05
CA VAL A 224 21.37 10.13 -6.87
C VAL A 224 21.81 9.24 -5.69
N GLY A 225 21.29 8.03 -5.61
CA GLY A 225 21.72 7.04 -4.60
C GLY A 225 23.18 6.63 -4.79
N GLU A 226 23.63 6.38 -6.03
CA GLU A 226 25.03 6.13 -6.36
C GLU A 226 25.92 7.33 -5.99
N GLU A 227 25.48 8.57 -6.30
CA GLU A 227 26.17 9.81 -5.93
C GLU A 227 26.36 9.92 -4.41
N LEU A 228 25.34 9.58 -3.64
CA LEU A 228 25.31 9.73 -2.19
C LEU A 228 25.85 8.50 -1.42
N GLY A 229 26.10 7.38 -2.09
CA GLY A 229 26.50 6.12 -1.47
C GLY A 229 25.42 5.54 -0.54
N ARG A 230 24.14 5.73 -0.85
CA ARG A 230 23.02 5.17 -0.08
C ARG A 230 21.80 4.94 -0.97
N TYR A 231 21.01 3.90 -0.64
CA TYR A 231 19.80 3.59 -1.38
C TYR A 231 18.67 4.58 -1.05
N ILE A 232 18.03 5.13 -2.09
CA ILE A 232 16.85 6.00 -1.97
C ILE A 232 15.63 5.21 -2.43
N ARG A 233 14.66 5.03 -1.52
CA ARG A 233 13.43 4.29 -1.80
C ARG A 233 12.43 5.13 -2.56
N VAL A 234 11.68 4.48 -3.44
CA VAL A 234 10.55 5.08 -4.17
C VAL A 234 9.27 4.49 -3.64
N CYS A 235 8.34 5.35 -3.26
CA CYS A 235 7.02 4.98 -2.75
C CYS A 235 5.90 5.50 -3.67
N ASN A 236 4.82 4.75 -3.75
CA ASN A 236 3.59 5.15 -4.42
C ASN A 236 2.35 4.75 -3.62
N TYR A 237 1.21 5.39 -3.90
CA TYR A 237 -0.08 5.03 -3.33
C TYR A 237 -0.85 4.16 -4.31
N CYS A 238 -1.25 2.96 -3.89
CA CYS A 238 -2.01 2.01 -4.70
C CYS A 238 -3.29 1.48 -4.00
N SER A 239 -3.96 2.35 -3.24
CA SER A 239 -5.24 2.02 -2.57
C SER A 239 -6.43 2.57 -3.36
N GLY A 240 -6.66 2.07 -4.56
CA GLY A 240 -7.73 2.52 -5.46
C GLY A 240 -8.21 1.41 -6.38
N LEU A 241 -9.01 1.76 -7.39
CA LEU A 241 -9.58 0.81 -8.35
C LEU A 241 -8.55 0.06 -9.21
N CYS A 242 -7.31 0.57 -9.32
CA CYS A 242 -6.23 -0.08 -10.08
C CYS A 242 -5.13 -0.64 -9.17
N MET A 243 -5.46 -1.01 -7.94
CA MET A 243 -4.49 -1.42 -6.92
C MET A 243 -3.50 -2.49 -7.39
N PRO A 244 -3.91 -3.68 -7.90
CA PRO A 244 -2.96 -4.70 -8.33
C PRO A 244 -2.22 -4.33 -9.63
N GLU A 245 -2.82 -3.54 -10.55
CA GLU A 245 -2.11 -3.05 -11.73
C GLU A 245 -0.93 -2.15 -11.35
N ILE A 246 -1.16 -1.21 -10.42
CA ILE A 246 -0.12 -0.33 -9.92
C ILE A 246 0.98 -1.14 -9.20
N ALA A 247 0.59 -2.17 -8.43
CA ALA A 247 1.55 -3.06 -7.78
C ALA A 247 2.43 -3.81 -8.81
N ALA A 248 1.84 -4.34 -9.88
CA ALA A 248 2.59 -5.03 -10.93
C ALA A 248 3.56 -4.09 -11.67
N MET A 249 3.10 -2.90 -12.07
CA MET A 249 3.95 -1.91 -12.70
C MET A 249 5.09 -1.46 -11.78
N GLY A 250 4.79 -1.23 -10.49
CA GLY A 250 5.80 -0.89 -9.49
C GLY A 250 6.82 -2.00 -9.29
N ALA A 251 6.38 -3.26 -9.27
CA ALA A 251 7.28 -4.40 -9.16
C ALA A 251 8.22 -4.52 -10.38
N PHE A 252 7.72 -4.26 -11.58
CA PHE A 252 8.55 -4.23 -12.80
C PHE A 252 9.58 -3.11 -12.81
N GLU A 253 9.28 -1.98 -12.17
CA GLU A 253 10.17 -0.81 -12.16
C GLU A 253 10.98 -0.66 -10.86
N GLY A 254 10.81 -1.58 -9.90
CA GLY A 254 11.63 -1.62 -8.68
C GLY A 254 11.20 -0.60 -7.63
N LEU A 255 9.90 -0.37 -7.45
CA LEU A 255 9.37 0.37 -6.32
C LEU A 255 9.62 -0.40 -5.02
N ASP A 256 9.70 0.35 -3.92
CA ASP A 256 10.15 -0.16 -2.62
C ASP A 256 9.06 -0.14 -1.55
N VAL A 257 8.15 0.84 -1.64
CA VAL A 257 7.09 1.05 -0.66
C VAL A 257 5.79 1.37 -1.40
N MET A 258 4.67 0.80 -0.96
CA MET A 258 3.35 1.11 -1.53
C MET A 258 2.29 1.25 -0.45
N LEU A 259 1.48 2.32 -0.51
CA LEU A 259 0.25 2.37 0.27
C LEU A 259 -0.70 1.29 -0.25
N ASN A 260 -1.08 0.37 0.62
CA ASN A 260 -1.94 -0.76 0.28
C ASN A 260 -2.82 -1.13 1.48
N ASP A 261 -3.95 -0.46 1.59
CA ASP A 261 -4.92 -0.62 2.68
C ASP A 261 -6.34 -0.70 2.12
N ALA A 262 -7.00 -1.85 2.31
CA ALA A 262 -8.35 -2.07 1.82
C ALA A 262 -9.35 -1.13 2.49
N LEU A 263 -9.27 -0.99 3.81
CA LEU A 263 -10.22 -0.19 4.56
C LEU A 263 -10.13 1.30 4.19
N TYR A 264 -8.93 1.80 3.88
CA TYR A 264 -8.76 3.15 3.34
C TYR A 264 -9.56 3.38 2.05
N GLY A 265 -9.47 2.48 1.09
CA GLY A 265 -10.22 2.56 -0.16
C GLY A 265 -11.73 2.53 0.07
N ILE A 266 -12.18 1.65 0.95
CA ILE A 266 -13.60 1.45 1.27
C ILE A 266 -14.14 2.64 2.07
N LEU A 267 -13.54 2.94 3.20
CA LEU A 267 -14.07 3.92 4.16
C LEU A 267 -13.88 5.36 3.68
N PHE A 268 -12.71 5.67 3.14
CA PHE A 268 -12.33 7.04 2.79
C PHE A 268 -12.63 7.43 1.33
N ARG A 269 -12.70 6.45 0.40
CA ARG A 269 -12.88 6.71 -1.04
C ARG A 269 -14.18 6.18 -1.62
N ASP A 270 -15.01 5.51 -0.83
CA ASP A 270 -16.27 4.91 -1.27
C ASP A 270 -16.10 3.92 -2.44
N ILE A 271 -15.02 3.14 -2.39
CA ILE A 271 -14.80 2.04 -3.34
C ILE A 271 -15.52 0.80 -2.79
N ASN A 272 -16.14 0.04 -3.67
CA ASN A 272 -16.87 -1.17 -3.28
C ASN A 272 -15.99 -2.14 -2.47
N MET A 273 -16.51 -2.63 -1.36
CA MET A 273 -15.75 -3.47 -0.44
C MET A 273 -15.40 -4.85 -1.03
N GLN A 274 -16.28 -5.43 -1.84
CA GLN A 274 -16.04 -6.73 -2.49
C GLN A 274 -14.88 -6.60 -3.49
N ARG A 275 -14.92 -5.56 -4.32
CA ARG A 275 -13.86 -5.22 -5.27
C ARG A 275 -12.53 -5.01 -4.56
N THR A 276 -12.52 -4.17 -3.55
CA THR A 276 -11.29 -3.76 -2.86
C THR A 276 -10.59 -4.93 -2.17
N LEU A 277 -11.34 -5.82 -1.50
CA LEU A 277 -10.74 -6.96 -0.79
C LEU A 277 -10.13 -7.98 -1.74
N VAL A 278 -10.77 -8.24 -2.89
CA VAL A 278 -10.21 -9.12 -3.93
C VAL A 278 -8.94 -8.50 -4.55
N ASP A 279 -9.00 -7.23 -4.94
CA ASP A 279 -7.88 -6.50 -5.53
C ASP A 279 -6.69 -6.42 -4.58
N GLN A 280 -6.93 -6.16 -3.30
CA GLN A 280 -5.88 -6.08 -2.28
C GLN A 280 -5.12 -7.40 -2.12
N SER A 281 -5.82 -8.52 -2.10
CA SER A 281 -5.19 -9.83 -1.92
C SER A 281 -4.14 -10.09 -3.00
N PHE A 282 -4.48 -9.89 -4.28
CA PHE A 282 -3.53 -10.08 -5.37
C PHE A 282 -2.42 -9.02 -5.38
N SER A 283 -2.75 -7.76 -5.12
CA SER A 283 -1.77 -6.69 -4.97
C SER A 283 -0.73 -7.02 -3.89
N ARG A 284 -1.15 -7.55 -2.74
CA ARG A 284 -0.25 -7.94 -1.66
C ARG A 284 0.64 -9.13 -2.02
N ALA A 285 0.11 -10.12 -2.75
CA ALA A 285 0.93 -11.23 -3.25
C ALA A 285 2.03 -10.75 -4.20
N ILE A 286 1.74 -9.79 -5.08
CA ILE A 286 2.73 -9.14 -5.94
C ILE A 286 3.78 -8.41 -5.11
N ASN A 287 3.35 -7.60 -4.12
CA ASN A 287 4.25 -6.86 -3.24
C ASN A 287 5.14 -7.79 -2.40
N ALA A 288 4.60 -8.90 -1.89
CA ALA A 288 5.36 -9.91 -1.16
C ALA A 288 6.50 -10.48 -2.02
N TYR A 289 6.16 -10.90 -3.24
CA TYR A 289 7.15 -11.46 -4.18
C TYR A 289 8.22 -10.44 -4.57
N ALA A 290 7.82 -9.18 -4.83
CA ALA A 290 8.72 -8.09 -5.19
C ALA A 290 9.56 -7.54 -4.00
N GLY A 291 9.30 -7.98 -2.77
CA GLY A 291 9.94 -7.44 -1.57
C GLY A 291 9.57 -5.99 -1.29
N VAL A 292 8.38 -5.56 -1.69
CA VAL A 292 7.86 -4.21 -1.48
C VAL A 292 7.27 -4.12 -0.08
N VAL A 293 7.62 -3.09 0.68
CA VAL A 293 6.99 -2.77 1.96
C VAL A 293 5.62 -2.16 1.69
N ILE A 294 4.55 -2.77 2.19
CA ILE A 294 3.26 -2.07 2.19
C ILE A 294 3.25 -1.02 3.30
N ASN A 295 2.65 0.13 3.07
CA ASN A 295 2.25 1.02 4.15
C ASN A 295 0.73 1.15 4.14
N THR A 296 0.14 1.22 5.34
CA THR A 296 -1.29 1.24 5.51
C THR A 296 -1.76 2.63 5.97
N GLY A 297 -3.04 2.90 5.93
CA GLY A 297 -3.60 4.22 6.14
C GLY A 297 -4.64 4.25 7.27
N GLU A 298 -4.42 3.48 8.33
CA GLU A 298 -5.31 3.37 9.49
C GLU A 298 -5.61 4.73 10.13
N ASP A 299 -4.64 5.64 10.08
CA ASP A 299 -4.75 7.03 10.50
C ASP A 299 -5.92 7.79 9.82
N ASN A 300 -6.24 7.43 8.57
CA ASN A 300 -7.31 8.11 7.83
C ASN A 300 -8.71 7.85 8.40
N TYR A 301 -8.89 6.80 9.18
CA TYR A 301 -10.18 6.53 9.84
C TYR A 301 -10.48 7.56 10.94
N LEU A 302 -9.46 8.16 11.52
CA LEU A 302 -9.57 9.19 12.54
C LEU A 302 -9.77 10.60 11.98
N THR A 303 -9.76 10.81 10.67
CA THR A 303 -9.97 12.15 10.08
C THR A 303 -11.35 12.71 10.40
N THR A 304 -12.33 11.85 10.69
CA THR A 304 -13.72 12.21 11.03
C THR A 304 -14.09 11.86 12.46
N ALA A 305 -13.25 11.10 13.18
CA ALA A 305 -13.48 10.65 14.54
C ALA A 305 -12.52 11.32 15.55
N ASP A 306 -12.86 11.24 16.83
CA ASP A 306 -12.00 11.70 17.92
C ASP A 306 -10.86 10.70 18.16
N ALA A 307 -9.61 11.15 18.05
CA ALA A 307 -8.43 10.29 18.18
C ALA A 307 -8.22 9.78 19.62
N VAL A 308 -8.78 10.43 20.63
CA VAL A 308 -8.73 9.96 22.02
C VAL A 308 -9.70 8.79 22.22
N GLU A 309 -10.92 8.93 21.74
CA GLU A 309 -11.98 7.92 21.95
C GLU A 309 -11.85 6.74 20.97
N GLU A 310 -11.46 7.00 19.73
CA GLU A 310 -11.50 6.03 18.61
C GLU A 310 -10.15 5.37 18.28
N ALA A 311 -9.10 5.60 19.09
CA ALA A 311 -7.76 5.00 18.84
C ALA A 311 -7.79 3.46 18.70
N HIS A 312 -8.75 2.80 19.35
CA HIS A 312 -8.94 1.35 19.28
C HIS A 312 -9.32 0.86 17.87
N THR A 313 -9.97 1.70 17.06
CA THR A 313 -10.29 1.35 15.66
C THR A 313 -9.03 1.29 14.81
N VAL A 314 -8.05 2.17 15.06
CA VAL A 314 -6.74 2.14 14.39
C VAL A 314 -5.99 0.85 14.75
N LEU A 315 -5.93 0.50 16.03
CA LEU A 315 -5.26 -0.74 16.46
C LEU A 315 -5.96 -2.00 15.92
N ALA A 316 -7.29 -2.05 15.95
CA ALA A 316 -8.05 -3.15 15.37
C ALA A 316 -7.78 -3.29 13.86
N SER A 317 -7.70 -2.18 13.15
CA SER A 317 -7.37 -2.15 11.73
C SER A 317 -5.93 -2.61 11.44
N GLN A 318 -4.96 -2.27 12.30
CA GLN A 318 -3.59 -2.79 12.19
C GLN A 318 -3.56 -4.32 12.30
N PHE A 319 -4.27 -4.92 13.26
CA PHE A 319 -4.40 -6.38 13.37
C PHE A 319 -5.06 -7.01 12.14
N LEU A 320 -6.10 -6.38 11.59
CA LEU A 320 -6.73 -6.87 10.35
C LEU A 320 -5.78 -6.78 9.15
N ASN A 321 -5.06 -5.65 9.01
CA ASN A 321 -4.08 -5.48 7.95
C ASN A 321 -2.91 -6.47 8.07
N GLU A 322 -2.42 -6.76 9.30
CA GLU A 322 -1.45 -7.82 9.58
C GLU A 322 -2.00 -9.18 9.11
N ALA A 323 -3.22 -9.53 9.51
CA ALA A 323 -3.83 -10.80 9.16
C ALA A 323 -4.02 -10.98 7.64
N PHE A 324 -4.52 -9.98 6.93
CA PHE A 324 -4.64 -10.00 5.46
C PHE A 324 -3.28 -10.06 4.76
N ALA A 325 -2.26 -9.36 5.30
CA ALA A 325 -0.92 -9.38 4.74
C ALA A 325 -0.28 -10.78 4.86
N LEU A 326 -0.43 -11.44 5.99
CA LEU A 326 0.03 -12.81 6.19
C LEU A 326 -0.64 -13.80 5.21
N ARG A 327 -1.95 -13.64 4.93
CA ARG A 327 -2.67 -14.47 3.95
C ARG A 327 -2.14 -14.29 2.53
N ALA A 328 -1.64 -13.10 2.20
CA ALA A 328 -1.03 -12.79 0.90
C ALA A 328 0.49 -13.08 0.85
N GLY A 329 1.06 -13.69 1.89
CA GLY A 329 2.46 -14.10 1.93
C GLY A 329 3.46 -12.98 2.26
N LEU A 330 3.01 -11.82 2.78
CA LEU A 330 3.95 -10.79 3.24
C LEU A 330 4.54 -11.18 4.60
N PRO A 331 5.87 -11.10 4.76
CA PRO A 331 6.50 -11.20 6.07
C PRO A 331 6.31 -9.90 6.87
N GLU A 332 6.51 -9.97 8.18
CA GLU A 332 6.31 -8.83 9.09
C GLU A 332 7.19 -7.62 8.71
N GLU A 333 8.39 -7.86 8.21
CA GLU A 333 9.34 -6.82 7.76
C GLU A 333 8.86 -6.03 6.53
N GLN A 334 7.81 -6.48 5.86
CA GLN A 334 7.17 -5.77 4.76
C GLN A 334 5.86 -5.09 5.16
N MET A 335 5.49 -5.09 6.45
CA MET A 335 4.24 -4.54 6.97
C MET A 335 4.44 -3.17 7.61
N GLY A 336 4.42 -2.11 6.82
CA GLY A 336 4.40 -0.73 7.31
C GLY A 336 3.02 -0.33 7.86
N LEU A 337 2.58 -1.00 8.95
CA LEU A 337 1.30 -0.71 9.58
C LEU A 337 1.25 0.73 10.06
N GLY A 338 0.18 1.45 9.70
CA GLY A 338 0.09 2.89 9.87
C GLY A 338 -0.57 3.32 11.18
N HIS A 339 -0.09 4.41 11.72
CA HIS A 339 -0.74 5.20 12.75
C HIS A 339 -0.26 6.65 12.67
N ALA A 340 -0.87 7.57 13.43
CA ALA A 340 -0.60 8.98 13.27
C ALA A 340 -0.53 9.73 14.59
N PHE A 341 0.12 10.89 14.54
CA PHE A 341 0.13 11.90 15.59
C PHE A 341 -1.07 12.83 15.38
N GLU A 342 -2.26 12.43 15.84
CA GLU A 342 -3.54 13.07 15.49
C GLU A 342 -4.42 13.48 16.67
N ILE A 343 -3.93 13.42 17.90
CA ILE A 343 -4.67 13.93 19.05
C ILE A 343 -4.68 15.47 18.97
N ASP A 344 -5.84 16.05 19.24
CA ASP A 344 -5.98 17.51 19.28
C ASP A 344 -4.92 18.10 20.22
N PRO A 345 -4.06 19.02 19.74
CA PRO A 345 -2.98 19.60 20.56
C PRO A 345 -3.48 20.45 21.74
N ASP A 346 -4.78 20.74 21.82
CA ASP A 346 -5.41 21.41 22.95
C ASP A 346 -5.90 20.44 24.05
N VAL A 347 -5.81 19.11 23.82
CA VAL A 347 -6.11 18.08 24.82
C VAL A 347 -5.00 18.01 25.87
N GLU A 348 -5.39 18.14 27.15
CA GLU A 348 -4.44 18.00 28.26
C GLU A 348 -3.80 16.59 28.25
N ASN A 349 -2.48 16.52 28.38
CA ASN A 349 -1.69 15.27 28.27
C ASN A 349 -1.73 14.60 26.89
N GLY A 350 -2.18 15.27 25.83
CA GLY A 350 -2.25 14.73 24.47
C GLY A 350 -0.93 14.10 24.01
N PHE A 351 0.21 14.72 24.33
CA PHE A 351 1.53 14.15 24.02
C PHE A 351 1.80 12.79 24.70
N LEU A 352 1.32 12.58 25.94
CA LEU A 352 1.46 11.28 26.60
C LEU A 352 0.59 10.22 25.93
N TYR A 353 -0.56 10.59 25.41
CA TYR A 353 -1.45 9.69 24.67
C TYR A 353 -0.85 9.30 23.33
N GLU A 354 -0.24 10.25 22.59
CA GLU A 354 0.50 9.99 21.35
C GLU A 354 1.68 9.03 21.58
N LEU A 355 2.47 9.31 22.63
CA LEU A 355 3.61 8.48 22.98
C LEU A 355 3.18 7.06 23.37
N ALA A 356 2.06 6.93 24.12
CA ALA A 356 1.49 5.64 24.49
C ALA A 356 1.02 4.85 23.26
N GLN A 357 0.35 5.50 22.32
CA GLN A 357 -0.15 4.86 21.08
C GLN A 357 1.01 4.36 20.22
N ALA A 358 2.03 5.18 20.04
CA ALA A 358 3.19 4.84 19.23
C ALA A 358 4.04 3.71 19.86
N GLU A 359 4.26 3.74 21.18
CA GLU A 359 4.96 2.66 21.89
C GLU A 359 4.15 1.36 21.88
N MET A 360 2.82 1.43 22.07
CA MET A 360 1.93 0.27 22.01
C MET A 360 2.01 -0.42 20.64
N ALA A 361 1.93 0.33 19.55
CA ALA A 361 2.10 -0.22 18.22
C ALA A 361 3.48 -0.90 18.04
N ARG A 362 4.55 -0.29 18.56
CA ARG A 362 5.90 -0.87 18.50
C ARG A 362 6.03 -2.13 19.33
N GLU A 363 5.44 -2.21 20.52
CA GLU A 363 5.49 -3.41 21.35
C GLU A 363 4.67 -4.57 20.77
N ILE A 364 3.52 -4.26 20.12
CA ILE A 364 2.64 -5.26 19.49
C ILE A 364 3.23 -5.78 18.17
N PHE A 365 3.85 -4.91 17.36
CA PHE A 365 4.41 -5.24 16.04
C PHE A 365 5.92 -4.97 16.00
N PRO A 366 6.74 -5.77 16.72
CA PRO A 366 8.15 -5.44 17.00
C PRO A 366 9.05 -5.42 15.76
N ASN A 367 8.76 -6.23 14.74
CA ASN A 367 9.59 -6.34 13.54
C ASN A 367 9.02 -5.56 12.35
N ALA A 368 7.78 -5.08 12.46
CA ALA A 368 7.14 -4.30 11.40
C ALA A 368 7.79 -2.91 11.25
N PRO A 369 8.07 -2.47 10.01
CA PRO A 369 8.55 -1.11 9.76
C PRO A 369 7.40 -0.10 9.85
N LEU A 370 6.85 0.08 11.04
CA LEU A 370 5.68 0.91 11.29
C LEU A 370 5.78 2.28 10.61
N LYS A 371 4.68 2.67 9.95
CA LYS A 371 4.53 3.99 9.36
C LYS A 371 3.91 4.94 10.36
N TYR A 372 4.52 6.11 10.56
CA TYR A 372 4.02 7.13 11.44
C TYR A 372 3.76 8.43 10.68
N MET A 373 2.53 8.96 10.83
CA MET A 373 2.01 10.11 10.10
C MET A 373 2.08 11.38 10.94
N PRO A 374 2.33 12.56 10.32
CA PRO A 374 2.42 13.84 11.01
C PRO A 374 1.05 14.39 11.42
N PRO A 375 1.01 15.42 12.28
CA PRO A 375 -0.21 16.05 12.81
C PRO A 375 -0.96 16.90 11.78
N THR A 376 -1.14 16.42 10.57
CA THR A 376 -1.74 17.15 9.43
C THR A 376 -3.13 17.71 9.74
N LYS A 377 -3.96 16.94 10.46
CA LYS A 377 -5.34 17.31 10.83
C LYS A 377 -5.42 18.64 11.59
N PHE A 378 -4.43 18.94 12.42
CA PHE A 378 -4.40 20.10 13.29
C PHE A 378 -3.40 21.19 12.88
N MET A 379 -2.83 21.08 11.68
CA MET A 379 -2.01 22.14 11.11
C MET A 379 -2.87 23.36 10.77
N THR A 380 -2.32 24.53 11.08
CA THR A 380 -2.97 25.83 10.83
C THR A 380 -2.03 26.76 10.09
N GLY A 381 -2.46 27.97 9.73
CA GLY A 381 -1.58 28.99 9.17
C GLY A 381 -0.51 29.54 10.16
N ASN A 382 -0.51 29.09 11.40
CA ASN A 382 0.52 29.45 12.37
C ASN A 382 1.74 28.51 12.23
N ILE A 383 2.72 28.94 11.45
CA ILE A 383 3.93 28.14 11.17
C ILE A 383 4.78 27.83 12.40
N PHE A 384 4.76 28.67 13.43
CA PHE A 384 5.47 28.41 14.68
C PHE A 384 4.80 27.30 15.48
N ARG A 385 3.47 27.28 15.56
CA ARG A 385 2.72 26.18 16.16
C ARG A 385 2.95 24.89 15.37
N GLY A 386 2.86 24.96 14.03
CA GLY A 386 3.13 23.80 13.16
C GLY A 386 4.53 23.24 13.35
N HIS A 387 5.56 24.10 13.44
CA HIS A 387 6.93 23.64 13.69
C HIS A 387 7.07 22.94 15.06
N VAL A 388 6.40 23.40 16.11
CA VAL A 388 6.41 22.74 17.41
C VAL A 388 5.68 21.39 17.35
N GLN A 389 4.54 21.31 16.67
CA GLN A 389 3.83 20.04 16.47
C GLN A 389 4.68 19.00 15.72
N ASP A 390 5.35 19.41 14.63
CA ASP A 390 6.29 18.56 13.90
C ASP A 390 7.47 18.13 14.78
N ALA A 391 7.98 19.02 15.63
CA ALA A 391 9.06 18.67 16.56
C ALA A 391 8.63 17.61 17.59
N LEU A 392 7.44 17.74 18.18
CA LEU A 392 6.85 16.74 19.08
C LEU A 392 6.63 15.38 18.38
N PHE A 393 6.10 15.43 17.17
CA PHE A 393 5.95 14.25 16.31
C PHE A 393 7.30 13.54 16.04
N ASN A 394 8.33 14.30 15.65
CA ASN A 394 9.68 13.79 15.45
C ASN A 394 10.24 13.15 16.74
N MET A 395 9.95 13.73 17.91
CA MET A 395 10.34 13.17 19.20
C MET A 395 9.69 11.81 19.46
N VAL A 396 8.38 11.68 19.26
CA VAL A 396 7.69 10.39 19.44
C VAL A 396 8.26 9.35 18.49
N THR A 397 8.53 9.71 17.24
CA THR A 397 9.14 8.81 16.26
C THR A 397 10.44 8.18 16.76
N ILE A 398 11.38 8.98 17.24
CA ILE A 398 12.68 8.46 17.69
C ILE A 398 12.58 7.75 19.03
N LEU A 399 11.74 8.20 19.95
CA LEU A 399 11.54 7.61 21.27
C LEU A 399 10.92 6.21 21.20
N THR A 400 10.08 5.94 20.20
CA THR A 400 9.34 4.69 20.03
C THR A 400 9.82 3.87 18.83
N ASN A 401 10.96 4.24 18.25
CA ASN A 401 11.62 3.52 17.16
C ASN A 401 10.69 3.25 15.95
N GLN A 402 9.93 4.27 15.52
CA GLN A 402 9.14 4.18 14.30
C GLN A 402 10.05 4.18 13.08
N LYS A 403 9.73 3.37 12.05
CA LYS A 403 10.63 3.18 10.90
C LYS A 403 10.32 4.09 9.71
N ILE A 404 9.06 4.15 9.29
CA ILE A 404 8.66 4.96 8.13
C ILE A 404 8.07 6.28 8.67
N HIS A 405 8.90 7.32 8.69
CA HIS A 405 8.53 8.63 9.23
C HIS A 405 8.08 9.56 8.10
N LEU A 406 6.77 9.70 7.90
CA LEU A 406 6.25 10.69 6.95
C LEU A 406 6.48 12.10 7.50
N LEU A 407 7.24 12.88 6.76
CA LEU A 407 7.70 14.19 7.22
C LEU A 407 6.56 15.21 7.24
N GLY A 408 6.29 15.78 8.40
CA GLY A 408 5.39 16.91 8.58
C GLY A 408 6.04 18.23 8.19
N MET A 409 5.25 19.17 7.70
CA MET A 409 5.73 20.50 7.26
C MET A 409 4.88 21.61 7.83
N MET A 410 5.50 22.55 8.50
CA MET A 410 4.83 23.68 9.18
C MET A 410 3.97 24.55 8.25
N THR A 411 4.13 24.43 6.93
CA THR A 411 3.44 25.24 5.91
C THR A 411 2.33 24.48 5.16
N GLU A 412 2.10 23.20 5.44
CA GLU A 412 1.18 22.37 4.64
C GLU A 412 -0.29 22.85 4.65
N ALA A 413 -0.71 23.58 5.71
CA ALA A 413 -2.04 24.20 5.75
C ALA A 413 -2.13 25.55 5.00
N ILE A 414 -1.03 26.03 4.43
CA ILE A 414 -0.97 27.35 3.75
C ILE A 414 -0.89 27.17 2.24
N HIS A 415 0.02 26.32 1.79
CA HIS A 415 0.30 26.06 0.38
C HIS A 415 0.99 24.69 0.18
N THR A 416 1.05 24.23 -1.05
CA THR A 416 1.91 23.09 -1.39
C THR A 416 3.36 23.40 -1.00
N PRO A 417 4.04 22.56 -0.20
CA PRO A 417 5.36 22.85 0.33
C PRO A 417 6.40 23.12 -0.78
N PHE A 418 7.15 24.19 -0.62
CA PHE A 418 8.31 24.51 -1.45
C PHE A 418 9.54 23.68 -1.07
N LEU A 419 10.59 23.74 -1.89
CA LEU A 419 11.87 23.10 -1.59
C LEU A 419 12.47 23.56 -0.26
N SER A 420 12.32 24.85 0.07
CA SER A 420 12.76 25.42 1.35
C SER A 420 12.03 24.83 2.56
N ASP A 421 10.72 24.64 2.43
CA ASP A 421 9.90 24.09 3.52
C ASP A 421 10.30 22.64 3.82
N ARG A 422 10.48 21.85 2.76
CA ARG A 422 10.96 20.48 2.84
C ARG A 422 12.35 20.39 3.46
N PHE A 423 13.25 21.29 3.08
CA PHE A 423 14.58 21.36 3.66
C PHE A 423 14.55 21.63 5.16
N LEU A 424 13.77 22.63 5.60
CA LEU A 424 13.64 22.95 7.02
C LEU A 424 13.00 21.80 7.82
N ALA A 425 12.01 21.12 7.26
CA ALA A 425 11.41 19.95 7.88
C ALA A 425 12.40 18.79 8.02
N ILE A 426 13.21 18.50 6.98
CA ILE A 426 14.26 17.49 7.03
C ILE A 426 15.29 17.84 8.12
N GLN A 427 15.72 19.10 8.19
CA GLN A 427 16.69 19.56 9.20
C GLN A 427 16.13 19.42 10.62
N ASN A 428 14.84 19.76 10.84
CA ASN A 428 14.18 19.57 12.13
C ASN A 428 14.16 18.10 12.56
N ALA A 429 13.73 17.21 11.68
CA ALA A 429 13.70 15.77 11.96
C ALA A 429 15.12 15.23 12.25
N GLN A 430 16.10 15.53 11.39
CA GLN A 430 17.48 15.09 11.58
C GLN A 430 18.11 15.61 12.87
N TYR A 431 17.82 16.86 13.26
CA TYR A 431 18.29 17.44 14.50
C TYR A 431 17.77 16.65 15.71
N ILE A 432 16.45 16.40 15.75
CA ILE A 432 15.80 15.68 16.84
C ILE A 432 16.28 14.22 16.88
N PHE A 433 16.29 13.52 15.74
CA PHE A 433 16.73 12.12 15.68
C PHE A 433 18.17 11.93 16.17
N ARG A 434 19.06 12.87 15.84
CA ARG A 434 20.44 12.85 16.30
C ARG A 434 20.59 13.16 17.80
N THR A 435 19.90 14.19 18.27
CA THR A 435 20.06 14.66 19.66
C THR A 435 19.36 13.77 20.68
N MET A 436 18.36 13.00 20.24
CA MET A 436 17.56 12.10 21.08
C MET A 436 17.71 10.62 20.72
N HIS A 437 18.81 10.28 20.01
CA HIS A 437 19.01 8.95 19.41
C HIS A 437 18.71 7.79 20.38
N ASP A 438 19.28 7.83 21.59
CA ASP A 438 19.16 6.76 22.57
C ASP A 438 18.15 7.06 23.69
N LEU A 439 17.47 8.23 23.63
CA LEU A 439 16.60 8.70 24.72
C LEU A 439 15.47 7.70 25.00
N GLY A 440 14.93 7.03 23.99
CA GLY A 440 13.88 6.03 24.16
C GLY A 440 14.29 4.86 25.05
N SER A 441 15.56 4.44 25.02
CA SER A 441 16.10 3.37 25.87
C SER A 441 16.38 3.82 27.31
N GLU A 442 16.53 5.12 27.55
CA GLU A 442 16.81 5.72 28.85
C GLU A 442 15.53 6.09 29.65
N ILE A 443 14.34 5.95 29.03
CA ILE A 443 13.07 6.32 29.66
C ILE A 443 12.32 5.09 30.10
N VAL A 444 11.85 5.08 31.35
CA VAL A 444 10.93 4.11 31.94
C VAL A 444 9.59 4.79 32.20
N PHE A 445 8.49 4.18 31.81
CA PHE A 445 7.16 4.72 32.06
C PHE A 445 6.70 4.39 33.47
N LYS A 446 5.95 5.32 34.07
CA LYS A 446 5.42 5.16 35.43
C LYS A 446 4.46 3.97 35.46
N GLU A 447 4.70 3.04 36.39
CA GLU A 447 3.80 1.92 36.66
C GLU A 447 2.41 2.41 37.07
N GLY A 448 1.35 1.88 36.42
CA GLY A 448 -0.03 2.34 36.60
C GLY A 448 -0.28 3.81 36.21
N GLY A 449 0.64 4.41 35.46
CA GLY A 449 0.52 5.80 35.00
C GLY A 449 -0.39 5.96 33.79
N ILE A 450 -0.53 7.22 33.33
CA ILE A 450 -1.42 7.61 32.23
C ILE A 450 -1.18 6.75 30.97
N MET A 451 0.09 6.54 30.61
CA MET A 451 0.43 5.83 29.37
C MET A 451 0.07 4.35 29.42
N GLN A 452 0.39 3.66 30.53
CA GLN A 452 0.06 2.24 30.70
C GLN A 452 -1.47 2.03 30.74
N ASN A 453 -2.20 2.90 31.47
CA ASN A 453 -3.65 2.83 31.54
C ASN A 453 -4.30 3.10 30.16
N ARG A 454 -3.77 4.07 29.42
CA ARG A 454 -4.23 4.38 28.06
C ARG A 454 -4.04 3.19 27.12
N ALA A 455 -2.85 2.61 27.09
CA ALA A 455 -2.55 1.47 26.25
C ALA A 455 -3.40 0.24 26.59
N ALA A 456 -3.62 -0.05 27.86
CA ALA A 456 -4.51 -1.11 28.31
C ALA A 456 -5.95 -0.90 27.86
N ASP A 457 -6.51 0.31 28.02
CA ASP A 457 -7.88 0.66 27.59
C ASP A 457 -8.03 0.49 26.06
N VAL A 458 -7.11 1.01 25.28
CA VAL A 458 -7.14 0.90 23.80
C VAL A 458 -7.03 -0.55 23.36
N LEU A 459 -6.15 -1.34 23.96
CA LEU A 459 -5.99 -2.76 23.63
C LEU A 459 -7.27 -3.58 23.97
N HIS A 460 -7.90 -3.33 25.11
CA HIS A 460 -9.17 -3.97 25.46
C HIS A 460 -10.27 -3.64 24.46
N LYS A 461 -10.47 -2.36 24.16
CA LYS A 461 -11.49 -1.90 23.20
C LYS A 461 -11.23 -2.45 21.79
N ALA A 462 -9.97 -2.51 21.36
CA ALA A 462 -9.60 -3.10 20.07
C ALA A 462 -9.89 -4.59 19.99
N THR A 463 -9.62 -5.34 21.07
CA THR A 463 -9.90 -6.77 21.15
C THR A 463 -11.40 -7.03 21.13
N ASP A 464 -12.18 -6.25 21.88
CA ASP A 464 -13.65 -6.34 21.89
C ASP A 464 -14.24 -6.04 20.50
N LEU A 465 -13.75 -5.00 19.83
CA LEU A 465 -14.12 -4.65 18.45
C LEU A 465 -13.80 -5.79 17.48
N LEU A 466 -12.61 -6.37 17.55
CA LEU A 466 -12.23 -7.52 16.71
C LEU A 466 -13.11 -8.75 16.97
N GLY A 467 -13.48 -9.00 18.22
CA GLY A 467 -14.45 -10.05 18.58
C GLY A 467 -15.84 -9.80 17.99
N GLN A 468 -16.28 -8.54 17.96
CA GLN A 468 -17.54 -8.15 17.30
C GLN A 468 -17.46 -8.33 15.78
N ILE A 469 -16.33 -7.93 15.15
CA ILE A 469 -16.11 -8.09 13.71
C ILE A 469 -16.08 -9.57 13.32
N GLU A 470 -15.46 -10.43 14.12
CA GLU A 470 -15.49 -11.89 13.89
C GLU A 470 -16.92 -12.46 13.89
N GLN A 471 -17.76 -12.01 14.82
CA GLN A 471 -19.15 -12.48 14.92
C GLN A 471 -20.03 -12.01 13.75
N LEU A 472 -19.83 -10.80 13.26
CA LEU A 472 -20.63 -10.19 12.19
C LEU A 472 -20.07 -10.51 10.79
N GLY A 473 -18.76 -10.70 10.68
CA GLY A 473 -18.03 -10.66 9.43
C GLY A 473 -17.69 -9.24 8.99
N ILE A 474 -16.62 -9.11 8.17
CA ILE A 474 -16.12 -7.79 7.75
C ILE A 474 -17.14 -6.99 6.94
N PHE A 475 -17.92 -7.64 6.06
CA PHE A 475 -18.91 -6.98 5.21
C PHE A 475 -20.02 -6.34 6.02
N GLU A 476 -20.64 -7.09 6.94
CA GLU A 476 -21.70 -6.57 7.81
C GLU A 476 -21.19 -5.46 8.74
N THR A 477 -19.95 -5.60 9.22
CA THR A 477 -19.27 -4.59 10.05
C THR A 477 -19.18 -3.24 9.31
N LEU A 478 -18.78 -3.26 8.04
CA LEU A 478 -18.68 -2.07 7.21
C LEU A 478 -20.04 -1.49 6.83
N GLU A 479 -21.04 -2.35 6.58
CA GLU A 479 -22.42 -1.90 6.30
C GLU A 479 -23.05 -1.21 7.50
N ARG A 480 -22.78 -1.67 8.70
CA ARG A 480 -23.29 -1.06 9.95
C ARG A 480 -22.54 0.21 10.36
N GLY A 481 -21.35 0.46 9.80
CA GLY A 481 -20.53 1.61 10.16
C GLY A 481 -19.83 1.49 11.50
N ILE A 482 -19.42 0.28 11.87
CA ILE A 482 -18.76 0.01 13.16
C ILE A 482 -17.34 0.60 13.20
N PHE A 483 -16.70 0.78 12.04
CA PHE A 483 -15.44 1.52 11.95
C PHE A 483 -15.70 3.02 11.82
N ALA A 484 -15.37 3.79 12.85
CA ALA A 484 -15.40 5.25 12.87
C ALA A 484 -16.72 5.87 12.36
N ASP A 485 -17.87 5.21 12.61
CA ASP A 485 -19.21 5.62 12.17
C ASP A 485 -19.39 5.81 10.65
N ILE A 486 -18.54 5.17 9.86
CA ILE A 486 -18.60 5.25 8.39
C ILE A 486 -19.31 4.03 7.82
N LYS A 487 -20.54 4.23 7.32
CA LYS A 487 -21.35 3.18 6.67
C LYS A 487 -21.01 3.05 5.19
N ARG A 488 -20.84 1.80 4.73
CA ARG A 488 -20.60 1.49 3.31
C ARG A 488 -21.47 0.31 2.90
N PRO A 489 -22.37 0.47 1.92
CA PRO A 489 -23.23 -0.63 1.47
C PRO A 489 -22.37 -1.70 0.75
N ARG A 490 -22.70 -2.97 0.99
CA ARG A 490 -21.99 -4.10 0.35
C ARG A 490 -22.13 -4.08 -1.17
N ASP A 491 -23.35 -3.79 -1.63
CA ASP A 491 -23.69 -3.74 -3.06
C ASP A 491 -23.73 -2.29 -3.59
N GLY A 492 -22.90 -1.42 -3.01
CA GLY A 492 -22.73 -0.03 -3.40
C GLY A 492 -21.26 0.36 -3.53
N GLY A 493 -21.02 1.65 -3.73
CA GLY A 493 -19.66 2.16 -3.98
C GLY A 493 -19.19 1.93 -5.42
N LYS A 494 -17.98 2.40 -5.73
CA LYS A 494 -17.41 2.38 -7.09
C LYS A 494 -16.74 1.04 -7.39
N GLY A 495 -16.92 0.52 -8.62
CA GLY A 495 -16.21 -0.65 -9.14
C GLY A 495 -16.86 -2.00 -8.83
N LEU A 496 -18.09 -2.03 -8.29
CA LEU A 496 -18.82 -3.28 -8.05
C LEU A 496 -19.05 -4.09 -9.32
N ASP A 497 -19.33 -3.44 -10.43
CA ASP A 497 -19.55 -4.01 -11.76
C ASP A 497 -18.35 -4.80 -12.29
N GLY A 498 -17.15 -4.51 -11.78
CA GLY A 498 -15.94 -5.27 -12.10
C GLY A 498 -15.76 -6.56 -11.28
N VAL A 499 -16.65 -6.90 -10.33
CA VAL A 499 -16.53 -8.11 -9.50
C VAL A 499 -17.21 -9.30 -10.17
N VAL A 500 -16.47 -10.39 -10.39
CA VAL A 500 -16.95 -11.57 -11.11
C VAL A 500 -16.69 -12.84 -10.29
N THR A 501 -17.70 -13.74 -10.24
CA THR A 501 -17.52 -15.09 -9.66
C THR A 501 -16.72 -15.96 -10.62
N LYS A 502 -15.69 -16.62 -10.12
CA LYS A 502 -14.84 -17.52 -10.90
C LYS A 502 -15.62 -18.74 -11.38
N ALA A 503 -15.43 -19.13 -12.64
CA ALA A 503 -15.92 -20.39 -13.18
C ALA A 503 -15.01 -21.56 -12.73
N ALA A 504 -15.54 -22.78 -12.84
CA ALA A 504 -14.70 -23.98 -12.72
C ALA A 504 -13.65 -23.99 -13.82
N GLY A 505 -12.38 -24.13 -13.50
CA GLY A 505 -11.29 -24.00 -14.47
C GLY A 505 -10.65 -22.61 -14.57
N TYR A 506 -11.13 -21.62 -13.79
CA TYR A 506 -10.41 -20.36 -13.63
C TYR A 506 -9.02 -20.61 -13.06
N PHE A 507 -8.00 -19.97 -13.64
CA PHE A 507 -6.68 -19.96 -13.05
C PHE A 507 -5.98 -18.61 -13.21
N ASN A 508 -5.19 -18.27 -12.21
CA ASN A 508 -4.24 -17.16 -12.25
C ASN A 508 -2.82 -17.74 -12.26
N PRO A 509 -2.08 -17.67 -13.38
CA PRO A 509 -0.80 -18.34 -13.50
C PRO A 509 0.31 -17.74 -12.65
N PHE A 510 0.09 -16.57 -12.07
CA PHE A 510 1.08 -15.83 -11.26
C PHE A 510 0.92 -16.03 -9.76
N LEU A 511 -0.33 -16.22 -9.26
CA LEU A 511 -0.60 -16.20 -7.83
C LEU A 511 0.16 -17.28 -7.05
N GLU A 512 0.05 -18.55 -7.49
CA GLU A 512 0.70 -19.67 -6.81
C GLU A 512 2.24 -19.57 -6.83
N PRO A 513 2.91 -19.27 -7.95
CA PRO A 513 4.35 -19.04 -7.98
C PRO A 513 4.80 -17.87 -7.08
N MET A 514 4.06 -16.76 -7.04
CA MET A 514 4.36 -15.63 -6.17
C MET A 514 4.26 -16.01 -4.70
N MET A 515 3.21 -16.73 -4.31
CA MET A 515 3.01 -17.18 -2.92
C MET A 515 4.13 -18.15 -2.48
N LYS A 516 4.56 -19.06 -3.36
CA LYS A 516 5.66 -19.98 -3.07
C LYS A 516 7.04 -19.31 -3.04
N GLY A 517 7.24 -18.27 -3.82
CA GLY A 517 8.51 -17.54 -3.94
C GLY A 517 8.65 -16.36 -2.97
N GLY A 518 7.55 -15.87 -2.39
CA GLY A 518 7.52 -14.77 -1.41
C GLY A 518 7.88 -15.20 0.01
N ALA A 519 7.53 -16.42 0.41
CA ALA A 519 7.95 -16.99 1.69
C ALA A 519 9.45 -17.28 1.66
N GLY A 520 10.25 -16.42 2.28
CA GLY A 520 11.69 -16.35 2.22
C GLY A 520 12.43 -17.69 2.12
N LYS A 521 13.28 -17.76 1.07
CA LYS A 521 14.44 -18.64 1.07
C LYS A 521 15.64 -17.85 1.62
#